data_508ba0397ba16442c57b6bef5a77f951
#
_entry.id   508ba0397ba16442c57b6bef5a77f951
#
_cell.length_a   1.000
_cell.length_b   1.000
_cell.length_c   1.000
_cell.angle_alpha   90.00
_cell.angle_beta   90.00
_cell.angle_gamma   90.00
#
_symmetry.space_group_name_H-M   'P 1'
#
loop_
_entity.id
_entity.type
_entity.pdbx_description
1 polymer ?
#
loop_
_entity_poly.entity_id
_entity_poly.type
_entity_poly.pdbx_seq_one_letter_code
_entity_poly.pdbx_strand_id
1 'polypeptide(L)'
;MAALAVAVATLAVPGALRGPDAMNGSAQGTALVMLLVGLPAYVVSAIWARAGSYCAEVVLTGVTAYLLYNAVMFAFATPVNRFFLLYVALLGLALFALVHEVLEVWHRADRVRALPPHWVAGYVLAVAALNALAWLAQVVPATLGDSPGSLLDGTGLTTNPVYVQDLAFWLPAMAWLGIGMWRGHGPRAALATAGLVMWVVEAIGVAADQWWAHAADPTSPVASAAAVPLFLAVAVIGAVPALVALRAIGGPHLTRSAVSRPARPSH
;
A
#
# COMPACT_ATOMS: atom_id res chain seq x y z
N MET A 1 6.19 -16.62 3.80
CA MET A 1 6.96 -17.09 4.98
C MET A 1 7.88 -16.02 5.55
N ALA A 2 8.66 -15.25 4.75
CA ALA A 2 9.55 -14.19 5.27
C ALA A 2 8.79 -13.12 6.08
N ALA A 3 7.65 -12.62 5.57
CA ALA A 3 6.83 -11.63 6.27
C ALA A 3 6.31 -12.13 7.64
N LEU A 4 5.91 -13.41 7.72
CA LEU A 4 5.52 -14.04 8.98
C LEU A 4 6.70 -14.08 9.95
N ALA A 5 7.88 -14.49 9.48
CA ALA A 5 9.08 -14.56 10.30
C ALA A 5 9.49 -13.18 10.83
N VAL A 6 9.44 -12.14 9.98
CA VAL A 6 9.71 -10.74 10.39
C VAL A 6 8.70 -10.27 11.43
N ALA A 7 7.40 -10.46 11.18
CA ALA A 7 6.35 -10.01 12.10
C ALA A 7 6.45 -10.70 13.47
N VAL A 8 6.58 -12.03 13.48
CA VAL A 8 6.70 -12.80 14.72
C VAL A 8 8.01 -12.45 15.46
N ALA A 9 9.13 -12.35 14.75
CA ALA A 9 10.41 -11.99 15.36
C ALA A 9 10.37 -10.60 16.02
N THR A 10 9.74 -9.63 15.34
CA THR A 10 9.61 -8.25 15.84
C THR A 10 8.74 -8.19 17.10
N LEU A 11 7.65 -8.97 17.16
CA LEU A 11 6.71 -8.95 18.27
C LEU A 11 7.14 -9.85 19.46
N ALA A 12 7.72 -11.03 19.17
CA ALA A 12 7.95 -12.04 20.19
C ALA A 12 9.35 -11.99 20.83
N VAL A 13 10.30 -11.26 20.24
CA VAL A 13 11.69 -11.26 20.74
C VAL A 13 12.03 -9.95 21.41
N PRO A 14 12.07 -9.87 22.76
CA PRO A 14 12.44 -8.67 23.50
C PRO A 14 13.83 -8.16 23.11
N GLY A 15 13.98 -6.84 22.96
CA GLY A 15 15.26 -6.21 22.62
C GLY A 15 15.78 -6.56 21.22
N ALA A 16 14.91 -7.06 20.34
CA ALA A 16 15.26 -7.31 18.93
C ALA A 16 15.55 -5.99 18.20
N LEU A 17 14.70 -5.00 18.44
CA LEU A 17 14.84 -3.67 17.87
C LEU A 17 15.82 -2.83 18.72
N ARG A 18 16.61 -1.98 18.07
CA ARG A 18 17.70 -1.21 18.69
C ARG A 18 17.59 0.29 18.43
N GLY A 19 16.44 0.74 17.96
CA GLY A 19 16.14 2.15 17.71
C GLY A 19 15.59 2.86 18.95
N PRO A 20 15.25 4.16 18.81
CA PRO A 20 14.47 4.89 19.80
C PRO A 20 13.16 4.17 20.13
N ASP A 21 12.65 4.34 21.34
CA ASP A 21 11.47 3.59 21.82
C ASP A 21 10.24 3.82 20.95
N ALA A 22 9.97 5.06 20.52
CA ALA A 22 8.88 5.34 19.59
C ALA A 22 9.04 4.63 18.25
N MET A 23 10.26 4.56 17.69
CA MET A 23 10.53 3.86 16.44
C MET A 23 10.41 2.34 16.60
N ASN A 24 10.83 1.80 17.75
CA ASN A 24 10.63 0.39 18.07
C ASN A 24 9.13 0.08 18.21
N GLY A 25 8.37 0.94 18.87
CA GLY A 25 6.91 0.83 18.95
C GLY A 25 6.26 0.87 17.57
N SER A 26 6.62 1.84 16.71
CA SER A 26 6.13 1.91 15.33
C SER A 26 6.37 0.59 14.58
N ALA A 27 7.58 0.06 14.61
CA ALA A 27 7.90 -1.22 13.97
C ALA A 27 7.07 -2.40 14.52
N GLN A 28 6.72 -2.38 15.82
CA GLN A 28 5.82 -3.37 16.42
C GLN A 28 4.37 -3.20 15.93
N GLY A 29 3.88 -1.96 15.80
CA GLY A 29 2.57 -1.66 15.22
C GLY A 29 2.46 -2.17 13.78
N THR A 30 3.47 -1.88 12.95
CA THR A 30 3.59 -2.43 11.58
C THR A 30 3.58 -3.96 11.59
N ALA A 31 4.37 -4.60 12.44
CA ALA A 31 4.44 -6.06 12.54
C ALA A 31 3.09 -6.68 12.92
N LEU A 32 2.34 -6.04 13.81
CA LEU A 32 1.00 -6.49 14.23
C LEU A 32 0.02 -6.46 13.06
N VAL A 33 -0.05 -5.34 12.32
CA VAL A 33 -0.95 -5.22 11.16
C VAL A 33 -0.50 -6.14 10.02
N MET A 34 0.79 -6.30 9.80
CA MET A 34 1.31 -7.29 8.85
C MET A 34 0.83 -8.70 9.21
N LEU A 35 0.86 -9.07 10.51
CA LEU A 35 0.47 -10.39 10.98
C LEU A 35 -1.06 -10.61 10.92
N LEU A 36 -1.86 -9.63 11.36
CA LEU A 36 -3.30 -9.79 11.54
C LEU A 36 -4.14 -9.38 10.33
N VAL A 37 -3.62 -8.53 9.45
CA VAL A 37 -4.33 -8.01 8.27
C VAL A 37 -3.59 -8.41 6.99
N GLY A 38 -2.35 -8.03 6.85
CA GLY A 38 -1.58 -8.21 5.62
C GLY A 38 -1.43 -9.69 5.24
N LEU A 39 -0.94 -10.52 6.14
CA LEU A 39 -0.72 -11.95 5.86
C LEU A 39 -2.01 -12.74 5.63
N PRO A 40 -3.10 -12.59 6.41
CA PRO A 40 -4.37 -13.22 6.09
C PRO A 40 -4.92 -12.77 4.74
N ALA A 41 -4.89 -11.47 4.43
CA ALA A 41 -5.33 -10.95 3.14
C ALA A 41 -4.48 -11.51 1.98
N TYR A 42 -3.16 -11.61 2.15
CA TYR A 42 -2.24 -12.25 1.20
C TYR A 42 -2.60 -13.70 0.93
N VAL A 43 -2.78 -14.49 1.99
CA VAL A 43 -3.09 -15.93 1.86
C VAL A 43 -4.44 -16.15 1.18
N VAL A 44 -5.47 -15.44 1.63
CA VAL A 44 -6.83 -15.55 1.05
C VAL A 44 -6.82 -15.13 -0.42
N SER A 45 -6.23 -13.99 -0.74
CA SER A 45 -6.16 -13.52 -2.13
C SER A 45 -5.33 -14.46 -3.01
N ALA A 46 -4.22 -15.02 -2.51
CA ALA A 46 -3.40 -15.97 -3.25
C ALA A 46 -4.15 -17.29 -3.55
N ILE A 47 -4.96 -17.79 -2.62
CA ILE A 47 -5.79 -19.00 -2.83
C ILE A 47 -6.81 -18.72 -3.95
N TRP A 48 -7.52 -17.60 -3.89
CA TRP A 48 -8.56 -17.27 -4.86
C TRP A 48 -7.99 -16.86 -6.23
N ALA A 49 -6.81 -16.22 -6.27
CA ALA A 49 -6.08 -15.95 -7.50
C ALA A 49 -5.70 -17.25 -8.22
N ARG A 50 -5.20 -18.26 -7.48
CA ARG A 50 -4.93 -19.61 -8.03
C ARG A 50 -6.19 -20.32 -8.53
N ALA A 51 -7.34 -20.02 -7.93
CA ALA A 51 -8.64 -20.50 -8.41
C ALA A 51 -9.15 -19.72 -9.65
N GLY A 52 -8.38 -18.78 -10.18
CA GLY A 52 -8.64 -18.04 -11.40
C GLY A 52 -9.42 -16.72 -11.22
N SER A 53 -9.56 -16.23 -9.99
CA SER A 53 -10.21 -14.94 -9.72
C SER A 53 -9.27 -13.77 -10.03
N TYR A 54 -9.56 -13.03 -11.11
CA TYR A 54 -8.79 -11.83 -11.47
C TYR A 54 -8.89 -10.72 -10.38
N CYS A 55 -10.05 -10.56 -9.76
CA CYS A 55 -10.22 -9.63 -8.65
C CYS A 55 -9.27 -9.97 -7.48
N ALA A 56 -9.09 -11.26 -7.19
CA ALA A 56 -8.17 -11.70 -6.15
C ALA A 56 -6.70 -11.48 -6.54
N GLU A 57 -6.35 -11.58 -7.83
CA GLU A 57 -5.02 -11.21 -8.33
C GLU A 57 -4.72 -9.73 -8.08
N VAL A 58 -5.69 -8.85 -8.35
CA VAL A 58 -5.57 -7.40 -8.08
C VAL A 58 -5.41 -7.12 -6.58
N VAL A 59 -6.19 -7.81 -5.72
CA VAL A 59 -6.04 -7.69 -4.25
C VAL A 59 -4.68 -8.20 -3.80
N LEU A 60 -4.23 -9.36 -4.31
CA LEU A 60 -2.93 -9.94 -4.00
C LEU A 60 -1.80 -8.94 -4.31
N THR A 61 -1.83 -8.35 -5.51
CA THR A 61 -0.85 -7.33 -5.93
C THR A 61 -0.85 -6.13 -4.96
N GLY A 62 -2.01 -5.64 -4.53
CA GLY A 62 -2.11 -4.55 -3.56
C GLY A 62 -1.53 -4.90 -2.18
N VAL A 63 -1.81 -6.12 -1.70
CA VAL A 63 -1.25 -6.59 -0.43
C VAL A 63 0.25 -6.85 -0.54
N THR A 64 0.75 -7.37 -1.67
CA THR A 64 2.19 -7.54 -1.90
C THR A 64 2.90 -6.18 -1.96
N ALA A 65 2.27 -5.15 -2.55
CA ALA A 65 2.78 -3.79 -2.52
C ALA A 65 2.87 -3.24 -1.08
N TYR A 66 1.87 -3.49 -0.23
CA TYR A 66 1.91 -3.20 1.21
C TYR A 66 3.09 -3.92 1.90
N LEU A 67 3.29 -5.20 1.61
CA LEU A 67 4.40 -5.96 2.19
C LEU A 67 5.76 -5.42 1.73
N LEU A 68 5.89 -5.00 0.47
CA LEU A 68 7.10 -4.37 -0.05
C LEU A 68 7.37 -3.02 0.61
N TYR A 69 6.33 -2.19 0.76
CA TYR A 69 6.44 -0.89 1.45
C TYR A 69 7.05 -1.07 2.84
N ASN A 70 6.48 -1.97 3.60
CA ASN A 70 6.92 -2.24 4.97
C ASN A 70 8.25 -3.01 5.04
N ALA A 71 8.60 -3.79 4.01
CA ALA A 71 9.93 -4.39 3.91
C ALA A 71 11.03 -3.32 3.76
N VAL A 72 10.77 -2.23 3.04
CA VAL A 72 11.65 -1.06 2.98
C VAL A 72 11.78 -0.43 4.37
N MET A 73 10.66 -0.27 5.10
CA MET A 73 10.70 0.27 6.46
C MET A 73 11.52 -0.60 7.42
N PHE A 74 11.33 -1.91 7.42
CA PHE A 74 12.15 -2.81 8.24
C PHE A 74 13.63 -2.81 7.85
N ALA A 75 13.95 -2.71 6.56
CA ALA A 75 15.33 -2.74 6.09
C ALA A 75 16.10 -1.43 6.34
N PHE A 76 15.42 -0.27 6.30
CA PHE A 76 16.07 1.04 6.31
C PHE A 76 15.67 1.95 7.48
N ALA A 77 14.51 1.72 8.11
CA ALA A 77 14.06 2.50 9.27
C ALA A 77 14.32 1.81 10.61
N THR A 78 14.96 0.62 10.62
CA THR A 78 15.40 -0.02 11.87
C THR A 78 16.93 -0.16 11.88
N PRO A 79 17.61 0.12 13.01
CA PRO A 79 19.04 -0.13 13.13
C PRO A 79 19.38 -1.61 12.89
N VAL A 80 20.56 -1.89 12.35
CA VAL A 80 21.03 -3.26 12.08
C VAL A 80 20.94 -4.09 13.36
N ASN A 81 20.21 -5.21 13.26
CA ASN A 81 19.99 -6.14 14.36
C ASN A 81 20.08 -7.58 13.86
N ARG A 82 19.90 -8.56 14.76
CA ARG A 82 20.00 -10.00 14.42
C ARG A 82 19.03 -10.50 13.36
N PHE A 83 17.98 -9.74 13.03
CA PHE A 83 16.99 -10.07 12.01
C PHE A 83 17.21 -9.36 10.68
N PHE A 84 18.29 -8.59 10.55
CA PHE A 84 18.55 -7.79 9.35
C PHE A 84 18.47 -8.62 8.05
N LEU A 85 19.04 -9.82 8.03
CA LEU A 85 18.96 -10.69 6.84
C LEU A 85 17.54 -11.17 6.54
N LEU A 86 16.63 -11.27 7.53
CA LEU A 86 15.22 -11.53 7.28
C LEU A 86 14.54 -10.33 6.63
N TYR A 87 14.91 -9.11 7.01
CA TYR A 87 14.40 -7.89 6.37
C TYR A 87 14.87 -7.80 4.91
N VAL A 88 16.13 -8.11 4.65
CA VAL A 88 16.67 -8.18 3.28
C VAL A 88 15.97 -9.26 2.45
N ALA A 89 15.73 -10.44 3.03
CA ALA A 89 14.99 -11.49 2.35
C ALA A 89 13.54 -11.11 2.06
N LEU A 90 12.85 -10.48 3.03
CA LEU A 90 11.50 -9.97 2.83
C LEU A 90 11.47 -8.94 1.70
N LEU A 91 12.38 -7.97 1.71
CA LEU A 91 12.49 -6.93 0.70
C LEU A 91 12.66 -7.54 -0.71
N GLY A 92 13.62 -8.44 -0.88
CA GLY A 92 13.87 -9.07 -2.17
C GLY A 92 12.70 -9.93 -2.65
N LEU A 93 12.12 -10.75 -1.77
CA LEU A 93 10.99 -11.62 -2.12
C LEU A 93 9.74 -10.81 -2.45
N ALA A 94 9.42 -9.76 -1.68
CA ALA A 94 8.27 -8.91 -1.93
C ALA A 94 8.44 -8.12 -3.25
N LEU A 95 9.64 -7.63 -3.55
CA LEU A 95 9.94 -6.93 -4.80
C LEU A 95 9.72 -7.82 -6.01
N PHE A 96 10.33 -9.01 -6.03
CA PHE A 96 10.19 -9.91 -7.19
C PHE A 96 8.78 -10.47 -7.31
N ALA A 97 8.07 -10.72 -6.19
CA ALA A 97 6.67 -11.12 -6.22
C ALA A 97 5.81 -10.00 -6.82
N LEU A 98 5.99 -8.75 -6.37
CA LEU A 98 5.24 -7.60 -6.89
C LEU A 98 5.46 -7.40 -8.39
N VAL A 99 6.71 -7.47 -8.86
CA VAL A 99 7.03 -7.37 -10.29
C VAL A 99 6.29 -8.45 -11.09
N HIS A 100 6.32 -9.69 -10.63
CA HIS A 100 5.61 -10.79 -11.27
C HIS A 100 4.09 -10.54 -11.30
N GLU A 101 3.49 -10.20 -10.17
CA GLU A 101 2.05 -9.97 -10.03
C GLU A 101 1.57 -8.76 -10.86
N VAL A 102 2.35 -7.68 -10.92
CA VAL A 102 2.05 -6.51 -11.77
C VAL A 102 2.02 -6.91 -13.25
N LEU A 103 2.97 -7.72 -13.70
CA LEU A 103 3.00 -8.22 -15.08
C LEU A 103 1.81 -9.13 -15.37
N GLU A 104 1.45 -10.04 -14.45
CA GLU A 104 0.28 -10.91 -14.61
C GLU A 104 -1.02 -10.10 -14.68
N VAL A 105 -1.24 -9.16 -13.75
CA VAL A 105 -2.42 -8.27 -13.77
C VAL A 105 -2.47 -7.46 -15.06
N TRP A 106 -1.33 -6.97 -15.54
CA TRP A 106 -1.25 -6.21 -16.79
C TRP A 106 -1.61 -7.06 -18.02
N HIS A 107 -1.01 -8.23 -18.14
CA HIS A 107 -1.23 -9.12 -19.31
C HIS A 107 -2.64 -9.71 -19.33
N ARG A 108 -3.27 -9.85 -18.17
CA ARG A 108 -4.62 -10.43 -18.03
C ARG A 108 -5.71 -9.36 -17.90
N ALA A 109 -5.43 -8.13 -18.28
CA ALA A 109 -6.38 -7.01 -18.18
C ALA A 109 -7.58 -7.10 -19.14
N ASP A 110 -7.58 -8.02 -20.09
CA ASP A 110 -8.78 -8.44 -20.86
C ASP A 110 -9.89 -9.00 -19.96
N ARG A 111 -9.56 -9.41 -18.74
CA ARG A 111 -10.49 -9.86 -17.70
C ARG A 111 -11.18 -8.73 -16.92
N VAL A 112 -10.75 -7.47 -17.10
CA VAL A 112 -11.43 -6.31 -16.53
C VAL A 112 -12.86 -6.23 -17.10
N ARG A 113 -13.86 -6.43 -16.25
CA ARG A 113 -15.27 -6.54 -16.69
C ARG A 113 -15.89 -5.18 -16.94
N ALA A 114 -15.58 -4.21 -16.08
CA ALA A 114 -15.97 -2.83 -16.26
C ALA A 114 -14.91 -1.92 -15.65
N LEU A 115 -14.80 -0.71 -16.20
CA LEU A 115 -13.93 0.32 -15.65
C LEU A 115 -14.56 0.95 -14.41
N PRO A 116 -13.77 1.27 -13.37
CA PRO A 116 -14.26 2.04 -12.25
C PRO A 116 -14.79 3.42 -12.69
N PRO A 117 -15.77 3.98 -11.98
CA PRO A 117 -16.27 5.33 -12.26
C PRO A 117 -15.15 6.38 -12.18
N HIS A 118 -15.25 7.46 -12.97
CA HIS A 118 -14.23 8.52 -13.03
C HIS A 118 -13.92 9.18 -11.67
N TRP A 119 -14.90 9.25 -10.76
CA TRP A 119 -14.65 9.80 -9.43
C TRP A 119 -13.63 8.98 -8.63
N VAL A 120 -13.52 7.66 -8.87
CA VAL A 120 -12.48 6.79 -8.25
C VAL A 120 -11.10 7.22 -8.75
N ALA A 121 -10.95 7.45 -10.06
CA ALA A 121 -9.70 7.97 -10.61
C ALA A 121 -9.39 9.37 -10.07
N GLY A 122 -10.40 10.23 -9.94
CA GLY A 122 -10.27 11.54 -9.29
C GLY A 122 -9.79 11.44 -7.85
N TYR A 123 -10.32 10.49 -7.07
CA TYR A 123 -9.86 10.20 -5.71
C TYR A 123 -8.38 9.78 -5.69
N VAL A 124 -7.98 8.83 -6.55
CA VAL A 124 -6.57 8.39 -6.65
C VAL A 124 -5.64 9.57 -6.93
N LEU A 125 -5.99 10.41 -7.90
CA LEU A 125 -5.18 11.57 -8.28
C LEU A 125 -5.13 12.63 -7.17
N ALA A 126 -6.26 12.88 -6.51
CA ALA A 126 -6.34 13.85 -5.41
C ALA A 126 -5.49 13.39 -4.21
N VAL A 127 -5.59 12.11 -3.81
CA VAL A 127 -4.79 11.57 -2.70
C VAL A 127 -3.30 11.60 -3.05
N ALA A 128 -2.91 11.17 -4.27
CA ALA A 128 -1.52 11.21 -4.70
C ALA A 128 -0.96 12.65 -4.69
N ALA A 129 -1.72 13.63 -5.20
CA ALA A 129 -1.31 15.03 -5.23
C ALA A 129 -1.21 15.64 -3.83
N LEU A 130 -2.22 15.42 -2.97
CA LEU A 130 -2.24 15.94 -1.60
C LEU A 130 -1.10 15.36 -0.78
N ASN A 131 -0.84 14.07 -0.90
CA ASN A 131 0.26 13.42 -0.19
C ASN A 131 1.62 13.92 -0.70
N ALA A 132 1.81 14.03 -2.03
CA ALA A 132 3.03 14.61 -2.59
C ALA A 132 3.26 16.05 -2.11
N LEU A 133 2.22 16.89 -2.09
CA LEU A 133 2.31 18.25 -1.57
C LEU A 133 2.64 18.28 -0.07
N ALA A 134 2.02 17.40 0.73
CA ALA A 134 2.31 17.30 2.16
C ALA A 134 3.77 16.91 2.42
N TRP A 135 4.31 15.94 1.67
CA TRP A 135 5.72 15.54 1.78
C TRP A 135 6.66 16.63 1.29
N LEU A 136 6.40 17.25 0.13
CA LEU A 136 7.24 18.32 -0.39
C LEU A 136 7.24 19.55 0.53
N ALA A 137 6.12 19.88 1.17
CA ALA A 137 6.03 20.97 2.12
C ALA A 137 6.97 20.78 3.34
N GLN A 138 7.31 19.54 3.66
CA GLN A 138 8.27 19.21 4.73
C GLN A 138 9.70 19.06 4.21
N VAL A 139 9.86 18.32 3.10
CA VAL A 139 11.19 17.95 2.57
C VAL A 139 11.91 19.15 1.94
N VAL A 140 11.18 20.02 1.20
CA VAL A 140 11.81 21.16 0.52
C VAL A 140 12.45 22.15 1.51
N PRO A 141 11.78 22.64 2.56
CA PRO A 141 12.41 23.50 3.55
C PRO A 141 13.59 22.84 4.27
N ALA A 142 13.47 21.54 4.59
CA ALA A 142 14.53 20.80 5.26
C ALA A 142 15.78 20.59 4.40
N THR A 143 15.61 20.44 3.06
CA THR A 143 16.72 20.27 2.12
C THR A 143 17.38 21.57 1.69
N LEU A 144 16.63 22.67 1.63
CA LEU A 144 17.13 23.97 1.21
C LEU A 144 17.60 24.84 2.40
N GLY A 145 17.21 24.48 3.64
CA GLY A 145 17.59 25.18 4.85
C GLY A 145 18.83 24.58 5.52
N ASP A 146 19.32 25.29 6.55
CA ASP A 146 20.52 24.87 7.28
C ASP A 146 20.24 23.80 8.37
N SER A 147 19.00 23.35 8.53
CA SER A 147 18.59 22.43 9.58
C SER A 147 17.72 21.29 9.03
N PRO A 148 18.31 20.27 8.38
CA PRO A 148 17.58 19.10 7.91
C PRO A 148 17.08 18.20 9.07
N GLY A 149 17.52 18.47 10.31
CA GLY A 149 17.22 17.66 11.49
C GLY A 149 15.73 17.52 11.80
N SER A 150 14.91 18.53 11.51
CA SER A 150 13.47 18.50 11.84
C SER A 150 12.69 17.31 11.22
N LEU A 151 13.18 16.75 10.09
CA LEU A 151 12.60 15.54 9.49
C LEU A 151 13.04 14.24 10.16
N LEU A 152 14.08 14.30 10.97
CA LEU A 152 14.76 13.12 11.52
C LEU A 152 14.77 13.14 13.06
N ASP A 153 14.30 14.23 13.68
CA ASP A 153 14.27 14.37 15.14
C ASP A 153 13.47 13.22 15.77
N GLY A 154 14.07 12.56 16.74
CA GLY A 154 13.49 11.42 17.45
C GLY A 154 13.49 10.09 16.67
N THR A 155 13.90 10.08 15.39
CA THR A 155 13.88 8.86 14.58
C THR A 155 15.15 8.02 14.72
N GLY A 156 16.29 8.65 15.02
CA GLY A 156 17.61 8.00 14.96
C GLY A 156 18.07 7.59 13.55
N LEU A 157 17.42 8.10 12.52
CA LEU A 157 17.72 7.77 11.12
C LEU A 157 18.63 8.82 10.49
N THR A 158 19.36 8.43 9.45
CA THR A 158 20.19 9.32 8.61
C THR A 158 19.42 9.86 7.41
N THR A 159 18.33 9.21 7.02
CA THR A 159 17.35 9.62 6.01
C THR A 159 15.99 9.00 6.32
N ASN A 160 14.92 9.55 5.78
CA ASN A 160 13.58 9.02 6.04
C ASN A 160 13.08 8.19 4.85
N PRO A 161 13.01 6.85 4.98
CA PRO A 161 12.60 5.96 3.89
C PRO A 161 11.16 6.20 3.39
N VAL A 162 10.27 6.75 4.23
CA VAL A 162 8.89 7.09 3.82
C VAL A 162 8.92 8.12 2.69
N TYR A 163 9.59 9.25 2.90
CA TYR A 163 9.66 10.29 1.87
C TYR A 163 10.37 9.81 0.61
N VAL A 164 11.43 8.99 0.77
CA VAL A 164 12.18 8.46 -0.37
C VAL A 164 11.30 7.57 -1.24
N GLN A 165 10.65 6.55 -0.65
CA GLN A 165 9.88 5.62 -1.45
C GLN A 165 8.58 6.23 -1.98
N ASP A 166 7.92 7.11 -1.21
CA ASP A 166 6.69 7.77 -1.64
C ASP A 166 6.95 8.71 -2.83
N LEU A 167 7.91 9.62 -2.69
CA LEU A 167 8.19 10.60 -3.74
C LEU A 167 8.88 10.01 -4.97
N ALA A 168 9.70 8.94 -4.80
CA ALA A 168 10.40 8.32 -5.91
C ALA A 168 9.55 7.30 -6.68
N PHE A 169 8.67 6.55 -6.00
CA PHE A 169 8.01 5.38 -6.60
C PHE A 169 6.49 5.40 -6.45
N TRP A 170 5.96 5.43 -5.21
CA TRP A 170 4.54 5.14 -4.97
C TRP A 170 3.63 6.25 -5.50
N LEU A 171 3.91 7.51 -5.19
CA LEU A 171 3.06 8.62 -5.62
C LEU A 171 3.14 8.87 -7.13
N PRO A 172 4.34 8.87 -7.79
CA PRO A 172 4.42 8.93 -9.24
C PRO A 172 3.73 7.77 -9.94
N ALA A 173 3.89 6.55 -9.44
CA ALA A 173 3.20 5.37 -9.98
C ALA A 173 1.68 5.53 -9.87
N MET A 174 1.16 5.90 -8.70
CA MET A 174 -0.28 6.10 -8.49
C MET A 174 -0.84 7.24 -9.34
N ALA A 175 -0.11 8.33 -9.54
CA ALA A 175 -0.52 9.39 -10.45
C ALA A 175 -0.61 8.89 -11.90
N TRP A 176 0.39 8.14 -12.38
CA TRP A 176 0.39 7.56 -13.72
C TRP A 176 -0.73 6.53 -13.91
N LEU A 177 -0.98 5.70 -12.92
CA LEU A 177 -2.07 4.71 -12.92
C LEU A 177 -3.45 5.40 -12.86
N GLY A 178 -3.61 6.42 -12.01
CA GLY A 178 -4.83 7.21 -11.90
C GLY A 178 -5.19 7.95 -13.18
N ILE A 179 -4.20 8.54 -13.86
CA ILE A 179 -4.39 9.15 -15.19
C ILE A 179 -4.84 8.08 -16.21
N GLY A 180 -4.23 6.90 -16.15
CA GLY A 180 -4.62 5.79 -17.03
C GLY A 180 -6.04 5.29 -16.76
N MET A 181 -6.42 5.15 -15.48
CA MET A 181 -7.79 4.81 -15.06
C MET A 181 -8.79 5.87 -15.55
N TRP A 182 -8.47 7.16 -15.39
CA TRP A 182 -9.30 8.27 -15.87
C TRP A 182 -9.52 8.20 -17.40
N ARG A 183 -8.47 7.82 -18.15
CA ARG A 183 -8.52 7.67 -19.61
C ARG A 183 -9.13 6.36 -20.09
N GLY A 184 -9.65 5.53 -19.19
CA GLY A 184 -10.29 4.27 -19.55
C GLY A 184 -9.34 3.12 -19.89
N HIS A 185 -8.08 3.18 -19.46
CA HIS A 185 -7.07 2.16 -19.73
C HIS A 185 -7.19 1.01 -18.72
N GLY A 186 -7.70 -0.15 -19.15
CA GLY A 186 -8.02 -1.31 -18.31
C GLY A 186 -6.86 -1.78 -17.43
N PRO A 187 -5.65 -2.06 -17.96
CA PRO A 187 -4.51 -2.47 -17.15
C PRO A 187 -4.16 -1.48 -16.04
N ARG A 188 -4.17 -0.19 -16.35
CA ARG A 188 -3.88 0.85 -15.35
C ARG A 188 -4.99 0.98 -14.30
N ALA A 189 -6.25 0.79 -14.71
CA ALA A 189 -7.37 0.77 -13.77
C ALA A 189 -7.26 -0.38 -12.77
N ALA A 190 -6.85 -1.58 -13.23
CA ALA A 190 -6.62 -2.72 -12.35
C ALA A 190 -5.48 -2.47 -11.37
N LEU A 191 -4.33 -1.97 -11.84
CA LEU A 191 -3.20 -1.67 -10.97
C LEU A 191 -3.45 -0.48 -10.02
N ALA A 192 -4.19 0.57 -10.46
CA ALA A 192 -4.63 1.63 -9.54
C ALA A 192 -5.55 1.09 -8.45
N THR A 193 -6.39 0.09 -8.78
CA THR A 193 -7.23 -0.59 -7.79
C THR A 193 -6.38 -1.38 -6.79
N ALA A 194 -5.30 -2.04 -7.24
CA ALA A 194 -4.33 -2.69 -6.35
C ALA A 194 -3.68 -1.65 -5.40
N GLY A 195 -3.29 -0.49 -5.93
CA GLY A 195 -2.76 0.60 -5.12
C GLY A 195 -3.76 1.15 -4.09
N LEU A 196 -5.06 1.20 -4.41
CA LEU A 196 -6.10 1.55 -3.43
C LEU A 196 -6.18 0.51 -2.30
N VAL A 197 -6.06 -0.78 -2.60
CA VAL A 197 -5.98 -1.85 -1.58
C VAL A 197 -4.76 -1.65 -0.69
N MET A 198 -3.58 -1.41 -1.29
CA MET A 198 -2.36 -1.08 -0.55
C MET A 198 -2.59 0.10 0.40
N TRP A 199 -3.13 1.22 -0.07
CA TRP A 199 -3.35 2.42 0.74
C TRP A 199 -4.30 2.20 1.92
N VAL A 200 -5.35 1.38 1.73
CA VAL A 200 -6.27 1.04 2.83
C VAL A 200 -5.55 0.25 3.92
N VAL A 201 -4.77 -0.77 3.55
CA VAL A 201 -4.03 -1.59 4.53
C VAL A 201 -2.94 -0.77 5.19
N GLU A 202 -2.24 0.09 4.42
CA GLU A 202 -1.19 0.97 4.95
C GLU A 202 -1.76 2.00 5.93
N ALA A 203 -2.93 2.59 5.66
CA ALA A 203 -3.57 3.51 6.59
C ALA A 203 -3.92 2.83 7.94
N ILE A 204 -4.33 1.56 7.92
CA ILE A 204 -4.50 0.76 9.15
C ILE A 204 -3.13 0.55 9.82
N GLY A 205 -2.09 0.27 9.03
CA GLY A 205 -0.71 0.13 9.48
C GLY A 205 -0.23 1.37 10.22
N VAL A 206 -0.36 2.54 9.59
CA VAL A 206 0.05 3.81 10.19
C VAL A 206 -0.75 4.13 11.46
N ALA A 207 -2.05 3.80 11.52
CA ALA A 207 -2.81 3.97 12.76
C ALA A 207 -2.24 3.12 13.91
N ALA A 208 -1.88 1.86 13.64
CA ALA A 208 -1.24 0.99 14.61
C ALA A 208 0.17 1.47 14.98
N ASP A 209 0.96 1.92 14.00
CA ASP A 209 2.28 2.49 14.22
C ASP A 209 2.23 3.68 15.20
N GLN A 210 1.33 4.62 14.96
CA GLN A 210 1.19 5.80 15.79
C GLN A 210 0.73 5.45 17.20
N TRP A 211 -0.18 4.47 17.33
CA TRP A 211 -0.62 3.99 18.64
C TRP A 211 0.53 3.37 19.43
N TRP A 212 1.24 2.42 18.82
CA TRP A 212 2.33 1.70 19.50
C TRP A 212 3.55 2.57 19.73
N ALA A 213 3.88 3.48 18.82
CA ALA A 213 4.95 4.45 18.98
C ALA A 213 4.67 5.40 20.16
N HIS A 214 3.44 5.96 20.23
CA HIS A 214 3.04 6.83 21.33
C HIS A 214 2.96 6.08 22.67
N ALA A 215 2.53 4.82 22.68
CA ALA A 215 2.52 4.00 23.88
C ALA A 215 3.93 3.69 24.41
N ALA A 216 4.92 3.56 23.52
CA ALA A 216 6.31 3.31 23.85
C ALA A 216 7.02 4.58 24.35
N ASP A 217 6.77 5.72 23.72
CA ASP A 217 7.30 7.02 24.12
C ASP A 217 6.27 8.14 23.83
N PRO A 218 5.47 8.54 24.84
CA PRO A 218 4.46 9.61 24.69
C PRO A 218 5.05 10.99 24.42
N THR A 219 6.35 11.18 24.66
CA THR A 219 7.02 12.47 24.49
C THR A 219 7.73 12.63 23.16
N SER A 220 7.79 11.57 22.37
CA SER A 220 8.48 11.55 21.09
C SER A 220 7.77 12.44 20.06
N PRO A 221 8.52 13.26 19.31
CA PRO A 221 7.96 14.09 18.25
C PRO A 221 7.47 13.30 17.03
N VAL A 222 7.87 12.02 16.89
CA VAL A 222 7.52 11.17 15.74
C VAL A 222 6.21 10.42 15.92
N ALA A 223 5.60 10.47 17.12
CA ALA A 223 4.40 9.73 17.44
C ALA A 223 3.28 10.63 17.97
N SER A 224 2.07 10.44 17.48
CA SER A 224 0.90 11.22 17.91
C SER A 224 -0.33 10.35 18.09
N ALA A 225 -0.88 10.29 19.30
CA ALA A 225 -2.15 9.62 19.57
C ALA A 225 -3.30 10.22 18.74
N ALA A 226 -3.25 11.52 18.42
CA ALA A 226 -4.25 12.19 17.60
C ALA A 226 -4.23 11.73 16.12
N ALA A 227 -3.11 11.17 15.64
CA ALA A 227 -3.00 10.61 14.29
C ALA A 227 -3.79 9.31 14.14
N VAL A 228 -4.01 8.55 15.21
CA VAL A 228 -4.70 7.25 15.16
C VAL A 228 -6.11 7.36 14.57
N PRO A 229 -7.04 8.17 15.12
CA PRO A 229 -8.38 8.31 14.54
C PRO A 229 -8.35 8.90 13.13
N LEU A 230 -7.39 9.75 12.81
CA LEU A 230 -7.22 10.31 11.48
C LEU A 230 -6.93 9.20 10.46
N PHE A 231 -5.94 8.33 10.71
CA PHE A 231 -5.58 7.26 9.78
C PHE A 231 -6.65 6.16 9.70
N LEU A 232 -7.36 5.88 10.79
CA LEU A 232 -8.54 5.00 10.73
C LEU A 232 -9.65 5.59 9.84
N ALA A 233 -9.90 6.89 9.93
CA ALA A 233 -10.86 7.56 9.05
C ALA A 233 -10.39 7.52 7.58
N VAL A 234 -9.08 7.74 7.31
CA VAL A 234 -8.49 7.60 5.97
C VAL A 234 -8.67 6.18 5.44
N ALA A 235 -8.46 5.15 6.26
CA ALA A 235 -8.68 3.76 5.86
C ALA A 235 -10.15 3.50 5.49
N VAL A 236 -11.11 3.95 6.31
CA VAL A 236 -12.55 3.80 6.05
C VAL A 236 -12.98 4.55 4.78
N ILE A 237 -12.55 5.80 4.63
CA ILE A 237 -12.84 6.61 3.44
C ILE A 237 -12.21 5.96 2.19
N GLY A 238 -10.96 5.51 2.27
CA GLY A 238 -10.24 4.86 1.18
C GLY A 238 -10.81 3.48 0.80
N ALA A 239 -11.44 2.79 1.74
CA ALA A 239 -12.09 1.51 1.45
C ALA A 239 -13.27 1.65 0.47
N VAL A 240 -13.96 2.80 0.46
CA VAL A 240 -15.10 3.04 -0.44
C VAL A 240 -14.67 2.99 -1.92
N PRO A 241 -13.71 3.83 -2.40
CA PRO A 241 -13.26 3.76 -3.79
C PRO A 241 -12.58 2.42 -4.11
N ALA A 242 -11.86 1.80 -3.17
CA ALA A 242 -11.27 0.48 -3.35
C ALA A 242 -12.34 -0.58 -3.63
N LEU A 243 -13.39 -0.66 -2.82
CA LEU A 243 -14.48 -1.61 -2.99
C LEU A 243 -15.29 -1.36 -4.28
N VAL A 244 -15.55 -0.09 -4.62
CA VAL A 244 -16.23 0.26 -5.88
C VAL A 244 -15.40 -0.18 -7.08
N ALA A 245 -14.09 0.06 -7.06
CA ALA A 245 -13.19 -0.36 -8.13
C ALA A 245 -13.10 -1.89 -8.25
N LEU A 246 -12.95 -2.61 -7.13
CA LEU A 246 -12.91 -4.08 -7.10
C LEU A 246 -14.21 -4.69 -7.64
N ARG A 247 -15.38 -4.12 -7.28
CA ARG A 247 -16.68 -4.57 -7.81
C ARG A 247 -16.80 -4.33 -9.32
N ALA A 248 -16.31 -3.20 -9.81
CA ALA A 248 -16.31 -2.91 -11.25
C ALA A 248 -15.44 -3.93 -12.00
N ILE A 249 -14.22 -4.17 -11.53
CA ILE A 249 -13.26 -5.08 -12.19
C ILE A 249 -13.74 -6.54 -12.12
N GLY A 250 -14.29 -6.98 -10.97
CA GLY A 250 -14.67 -8.37 -10.72
C GLY A 250 -16.14 -8.72 -10.91
N GLY A 251 -17.02 -7.77 -11.24
CA GLY A 251 -18.49 -7.93 -11.30
C GLY A 251 -18.95 -9.05 -12.26
N PRO A 252 -20.19 -9.55 -12.16
CA PRO A 252 -20.72 -10.54 -13.10
C PRO A 252 -20.74 -9.97 -14.52
N HIS A 253 -20.48 -10.81 -15.53
CA HIS A 253 -20.64 -10.41 -16.93
C HIS A 253 -22.08 -9.96 -17.14
N LEU A 254 -22.31 -8.65 -17.30
CA LEU A 254 -23.52 -8.20 -17.96
C LEU A 254 -23.40 -8.69 -19.40
N THR A 255 -24.02 -9.84 -19.71
CA THR A 255 -24.23 -10.28 -21.08
C THR A 255 -24.91 -9.11 -21.78
N ARG A 256 -24.17 -8.39 -22.63
CA ARG A 256 -24.80 -7.53 -23.62
C ARG A 256 -25.72 -8.46 -24.39
N SER A 257 -27.03 -8.41 -24.07
CA SER A 257 -28.07 -9.04 -24.87
C SER A 257 -27.79 -8.63 -26.30
N ALA A 258 -27.51 -9.64 -27.14
CA ALA A 258 -27.36 -9.45 -28.55
C ALA A 258 -28.59 -8.67 -28.99
N VAL A 259 -28.41 -7.40 -29.35
CA VAL A 259 -29.41 -6.64 -30.06
C VAL A 259 -29.62 -7.45 -31.34
N SER A 260 -30.72 -8.21 -31.37
CA SER A 260 -31.18 -8.95 -32.51
C SER A 260 -31.23 -7.98 -33.71
N ARG A 261 -30.32 -8.14 -34.64
CA ARG A 261 -30.41 -7.47 -35.95
C ARG A 261 -31.78 -7.86 -36.54
N PRO A 262 -32.62 -6.89 -36.86
CA PRO A 262 -33.85 -7.21 -37.59
C PRO A 262 -33.45 -7.90 -38.89
N ALA A 263 -34.09 -9.05 -39.19
CA ALA A 263 -33.94 -9.79 -40.42
C ALA A 263 -34.24 -8.83 -41.59
N ARG A 264 -33.33 -8.74 -42.57
CA ARG A 264 -33.58 -8.06 -43.82
C ARG A 264 -34.70 -8.82 -44.57
N PRO A 265 -35.76 -8.17 -45.06
CA PRO A 265 -36.72 -8.82 -45.93
C PRO A 265 -36.03 -9.16 -47.24
N SER A 266 -36.20 -10.42 -47.67
CA SER A 266 -35.82 -10.91 -48.97
C SER A 266 -36.76 -10.33 -50.01
N HIS A 267 -36.21 -9.56 -50.95
CA HIS A 267 -36.86 -9.24 -52.25
C HIS A 267 -36.17 -10.01 -53.34
#